data_d74aad8978fa50446fca5e38cf237f38
#
_entry.id   d74aad8978fa50446fca5e38cf237f38
#
_cell.length_a   1.000
_cell.length_b   1.000
_cell.length_c   1.000
_cell.angle_alpha   90.00
_cell.angle_beta   90.00
_cell.angle_gamma   90.00
#
_symmetry.space_group_name_H-M   'P 1'
#
loop_
_entity.id
_entity.type
_entity.pdbx_description
1 polymer ?
#
loop_
_entity_poly.entity_id
_entity_poly.type
_entity_poly.pdbx_seq_one_letter_code
_entity_poly.pdbx_strand_id
1 'polypeptide(L)'
;MKHLKIDHLGIAVPNLEQAIAAYEALGFRVGATHDVPTEKVKTAFLPLGESHLELLEPTDSSSVIARFLEKRSGLHHVCILVDDLDGALDEMRAKGVPLLDQVPRLGAGGCRVAFVHPKGAGGVLLELKERERT
;
A
#
# COMPACT_ATOMS: atom_id res chain seq x y z
N MET A 1 -5.56 18.10 8.85
CA MET A 1 -5.38 16.82 8.14
C MET A 1 -6.48 15.88 8.56
N LYS A 2 -7.20 15.34 7.59
CA LYS A 2 -8.36 14.47 7.91
C LYS A 2 -8.14 13.06 7.39
N HIS A 3 -8.01 12.11 8.31
CA HIS A 3 -7.93 10.68 8.02
C HIS A 3 -9.33 10.10 8.00
N LEU A 4 -9.65 9.32 6.99
CA LEU A 4 -11.00 8.79 6.80
C LEU A 4 -11.13 7.34 7.27
N LYS A 5 -10.18 6.49 6.92
CA LYS A 5 -10.19 5.07 7.29
C LYS A 5 -8.87 4.41 6.89
N ILE A 6 -8.66 3.19 7.35
CA ILE A 6 -7.64 2.33 6.77
C ILE A 6 -8.18 1.88 5.41
N ASP A 7 -7.47 2.22 4.33
CA ASP A 7 -7.86 1.79 2.98
C ASP A 7 -7.50 0.32 2.78
N HIS A 8 -6.25 -0.02 3.05
CA HIS A 8 -5.80 -1.40 2.94
C HIS A 8 -4.53 -1.67 3.72
N LEU A 9 -4.23 -2.95 3.89
CA LEU A 9 -2.94 -3.44 4.37
C LEU A 9 -2.25 -4.13 3.20
N GLY A 10 -1.01 -3.77 2.93
CA GLY A 10 -0.20 -4.40 1.90
C GLY A 10 0.64 -5.52 2.49
N ILE A 11 0.56 -6.71 1.92
CA ILE A 11 1.24 -7.91 2.41
C ILE A 11 2.13 -8.46 1.30
N ALA A 12 3.44 -8.49 1.54
CA ALA A 12 4.41 -9.00 0.59
C ALA A 12 4.49 -10.52 0.68
N VAL A 13 4.37 -11.17 -0.46
CA VAL A 13 4.40 -12.64 -0.55
C VAL A 13 5.33 -13.09 -1.67
N PRO A 14 6.08 -14.19 -1.48
CA PRO A 14 6.96 -14.69 -2.53
C PRO A 14 6.23 -15.35 -3.70
N ASN A 15 5.02 -15.85 -3.47
CA ASN A 15 4.22 -16.52 -4.50
C ASN A 15 2.75 -16.18 -4.30
N LEU A 16 2.18 -15.48 -5.27
CA LEU A 16 0.81 -14.98 -5.16
C LEU A 16 -0.23 -16.11 -5.15
N GLU A 17 -0.07 -17.14 -5.98
CA GLU A 17 -1.02 -18.24 -6.03
C GLU A 17 -1.07 -19.00 -4.70
N GLN A 18 0.10 -19.27 -4.11
CA GLN A 18 0.15 -19.93 -2.81
C GLN A 18 -0.45 -19.06 -1.72
N ALA A 19 -0.19 -17.76 -1.75
CA ALA A 19 -0.75 -16.82 -0.79
C ALA A 19 -2.27 -16.73 -0.92
N ILE A 20 -2.79 -16.69 -2.14
CA ILE A 20 -4.23 -16.69 -2.40
C ILE A 20 -4.86 -17.94 -1.79
N ALA A 21 -4.28 -19.12 -2.05
CA ALA A 21 -4.80 -20.36 -1.50
C ALA A 21 -4.81 -20.35 0.03
N ALA A 22 -3.74 -19.82 0.65
CA ALA A 22 -3.65 -19.72 2.10
C ALA A 22 -4.74 -18.79 2.68
N TYR A 23 -4.96 -17.63 2.06
CA TYR A 23 -5.97 -16.70 2.55
C TYR A 23 -7.40 -17.19 2.28
N GLU A 24 -7.62 -17.90 1.17
CA GLU A 24 -8.92 -18.58 0.95
C GLU A 24 -9.20 -19.62 2.03
N ALA A 25 -8.17 -20.37 2.43
CA ALA A 25 -8.30 -21.34 3.51
C ALA A 25 -8.60 -20.67 4.86
N LEU A 26 -8.19 -19.40 5.04
CA LEU A 26 -8.54 -18.61 6.22
C LEU A 26 -9.94 -18.00 6.14
N GLY A 27 -10.65 -18.20 5.05
CA GLY A 27 -12.02 -17.72 4.89
C GLY A 27 -12.15 -16.40 4.12
N PHE A 28 -11.04 -15.85 3.62
CA PHE A 28 -11.10 -14.64 2.83
C PHE A 28 -11.57 -14.92 1.41
N ARG A 29 -12.32 -13.98 0.86
CA ARG A 29 -12.71 -14.05 -0.55
C ARG A 29 -11.68 -13.27 -1.36
N VAL A 30 -11.21 -13.87 -2.45
CA VAL A 30 -10.27 -13.21 -3.36
C VAL A 30 -11.06 -12.56 -4.49
N GLY A 31 -10.86 -11.26 -4.64
CA GLY A 31 -11.46 -10.48 -5.72
C GLY A 31 -10.55 -10.46 -6.94
N ALA A 32 -10.32 -9.26 -7.48
CA ALA A 32 -9.52 -9.09 -8.70
C ALA A 32 -8.03 -9.26 -8.44
N THR A 33 -7.32 -9.72 -9.47
CA THR A 33 -5.86 -9.70 -9.50
C THR A 33 -5.42 -8.72 -10.59
N HIS A 34 -4.32 -8.02 -10.35
CA HIS A 34 -3.83 -7.00 -11.27
C HIS A 34 -2.31 -7.07 -11.40
N ASP A 35 -1.83 -6.77 -12.61
CA ASP A 35 -0.43 -6.45 -12.83
C ASP A 35 -0.27 -4.94 -12.68
N VAL A 36 0.75 -4.52 -11.92
CA VAL A 36 1.10 -3.11 -11.76
C VAL A 36 2.55 -2.93 -12.24
N PRO A 37 2.75 -2.78 -13.55
CA PRO A 37 4.11 -2.75 -14.14
C PRO A 37 4.99 -1.64 -13.58
N THR A 38 4.41 -0.48 -13.26
CA THR A 38 5.16 0.66 -12.72
C THR A 38 5.78 0.35 -11.36
N GLU A 39 5.13 -0.51 -10.56
CA GLU A 39 5.61 -0.94 -9.25
C GLU A 39 6.27 -2.33 -9.31
N LYS A 40 6.23 -2.98 -10.47
CA LYS A 40 6.80 -4.31 -10.71
C LYS A 40 6.25 -5.35 -9.74
N VAL A 41 4.92 -5.37 -9.59
CA VAL A 41 4.21 -6.31 -8.73
C VAL A 41 2.95 -6.84 -9.40
N LYS A 42 2.55 -8.04 -8.97
CA LYS A 42 1.20 -8.57 -9.17
C LYS A 42 0.48 -8.44 -7.85
N THR A 43 -0.76 -8.04 -7.89
CA THR A 43 -1.56 -7.83 -6.68
C THR A 43 -2.81 -8.68 -6.70
N ALA A 44 -3.27 -9.08 -5.50
CA ALA A 44 -4.57 -9.70 -5.31
C ALA A 44 -5.34 -8.89 -4.27
N PHE A 45 -6.58 -8.57 -4.59
CA PHE A 45 -7.46 -7.76 -3.76
C PHE A 45 -8.36 -8.69 -2.94
N LEU A 46 -8.33 -8.56 -1.61
CA LEU A 46 -9.16 -9.33 -0.70
C LEU A 46 -10.09 -8.37 0.04
N PRO A 47 -11.37 -8.26 -0.38
CA PRO A 47 -12.29 -7.32 0.26
C PRO A 47 -12.56 -7.70 1.71
N LEU A 48 -12.66 -6.68 2.57
CA LEU A 48 -12.87 -6.84 4.00
C LEU A 48 -13.63 -5.63 4.54
N GLY A 49 -14.97 -5.66 4.43
CA GLY A 49 -15.80 -4.52 4.80
C GLY A 49 -15.46 -3.29 3.96
N GLU A 50 -15.18 -2.17 4.61
CA GLU A 50 -14.80 -0.92 3.94
C GLU A 50 -13.33 -0.85 3.58
N SER A 51 -12.55 -1.86 3.99
CA SER A 51 -11.12 -1.94 3.72
C SER A 51 -10.84 -3.17 2.86
N HIS A 52 -9.57 -3.47 2.63
CA HIS A 52 -9.17 -4.70 1.97
C HIS A 52 -7.75 -5.08 2.36
N LEU A 53 -7.39 -6.32 2.13
CA LEU A 53 -6.00 -6.75 2.13
C LEU A 53 -5.53 -6.77 0.68
N GLU A 54 -4.26 -6.51 0.48
CA GLU A 54 -3.65 -6.52 -0.84
C GLU A 54 -2.39 -7.36 -0.79
N LEU A 55 -2.41 -8.51 -1.47
CA LEU A 55 -1.25 -9.39 -1.55
C LEU A 55 -0.37 -8.94 -2.70
N LEU A 56 0.93 -8.85 -2.47
CA LEU A 56 1.88 -8.27 -3.42
C LEU A 56 3.00 -9.27 -3.70
N GLU A 57 3.10 -9.71 -4.97
CA GLU A 57 4.21 -10.55 -5.43
C GLU A 57 5.08 -9.73 -6.39
N PRO A 58 6.41 -9.70 -6.22
CA PRO A 58 7.26 -8.97 -7.15
C PRO A 58 7.36 -9.68 -8.50
N THR A 59 7.34 -8.91 -9.59
CA THR A 59 7.53 -9.45 -10.94
C THR A 59 8.96 -9.35 -11.43
N ASP A 60 9.82 -8.69 -10.64
CA ASP A 60 11.20 -8.38 -11.04
C ASP A 60 12.05 -8.22 -9.79
N SER A 61 13.31 -8.64 -9.85
CA SER A 61 14.22 -8.53 -8.70
C SER A 61 14.53 -7.09 -8.29
N SER A 62 14.26 -6.12 -9.16
CA SER A 62 14.44 -4.70 -8.83
C SER A 62 13.23 -4.08 -8.15
N SER A 63 12.15 -4.84 -7.94
CA SER A 63 10.98 -4.38 -7.22
C SER A 63 11.30 -4.09 -5.76
N VAL A 64 10.69 -3.06 -5.20
CA VAL A 64 10.78 -2.74 -3.77
C VAL A 64 10.30 -3.93 -2.94
N ILE A 65 9.28 -4.63 -3.42
CA ILE A 65 8.75 -5.81 -2.74
C ILE A 65 9.77 -6.96 -2.77
N ALA A 66 10.50 -7.13 -3.87
CA ALA A 66 11.55 -8.14 -3.94
C ALA A 66 12.64 -7.90 -2.89
N ARG A 67 13.03 -6.64 -2.70
CA ARG A 67 14.03 -6.28 -1.67
C ARG A 67 13.51 -6.54 -0.26
N PHE A 68 12.25 -6.22 -0.03
CA PHE A 68 11.61 -6.47 1.27
C PHE A 68 11.64 -7.98 1.57
N LEU A 69 11.32 -8.81 0.58
CA LEU A 69 11.26 -10.26 0.73
C LEU A 69 12.63 -10.90 0.99
N GLU A 70 13.73 -10.22 0.66
CA GLU A 70 15.08 -10.71 1.03
C GLU A 70 15.26 -10.82 2.54
N LYS A 71 14.53 -10.02 3.31
CA LYS A 71 14.65 -9.97 4.76
C LYS A 71 13.48 -10.62 5.49
N ARG A 72 12.28 -10.51 4.94
CA ARG A 72 11.08 -11.07 5.58
C ARG A 72 9.91 -11.07 4.59
N SER A 73 8.86 -11.81 4.93
CA SER A 73 7.57 -11.75 4.23
C SER A 73 6.51 -11.23 5.22
N GLY A 74 5.35 -10.90 4.71
CA GLY A 74 4.23 -10.45 5.52
C GLY A 74 3.92 -8.97 5.35
N LEU A 75 3.47 -8.32 6.40
CA LEU A 75 2.98 -6.95 6.35
C LEU A 75 4.07 -5.99 5.83
N HIS A 76 3.78 -5.34 4.71
CA HIS A 76 4.70 -4.39 4.07
C HIS A 76 4.32 -2.94 4.37
N HIS A 77 3.05 -2.59 4.27
CA HIS A 77 2.63 -1.22 4.51
C HIS A 77 1.16 -1.14 4.95
N VAL A 78 0.83 0.00 5.54
CA VAL A 78 -0.54 0.36 5.90
C VAL A 78 -0.91 1.57 5.05
N CYS A 79 -2.06 1.51 4.38
CA CYS A 79 -2.55 2.63 3.58
C CYS A 79 -3.74 3.28 4.28
N ILE A 80 -3.64 4.58 4.48
CA ILE A 80 -4.70 5.40 5.09
C ILE A 80 -5.33 6.27 4.01
N LEU A 81 -6.64 6.27 3.94
CA LEU A 81 -7.39 7.15 3.05
C LEU A 81 -7.51 8.52 3.70
N VAL A 82 -7.14 9.56 2.97
CA VAL A 82 -7.23 10.95 3.44
C VAL A 82 -8.11 11.77 2.53
N ASP A 83 -8.62 12.87 3.07
CA ASP A 83 -9.52 13.76 2.32
C ASP A 83 -8.75 14.64 1.33
N ASP A 84 -7.63 15.22 1.76
CA ASP A 84 -6.81 16.15 0.98
C ASP A 84 -5.34 15.78 1.14
N LEU A 85 -4.79 15.13 0.12
CA LEU A 85 -3.41 14.64 0.18
C LEU A 85 -2.39 15.77 0.12
N ASP A 86 -2.62 16.78 -0.73
CA ASP A 86 -1.70 17.92 -0.80
C ASP A 86 -1.62 18.65 0.53
N GLY A 87 -2.77 18.91 1.14
CA GLY A 87 -2.83 19.54 2.45
C GLY A 87 -2.16 18.71 3.54
N ALA A 88 -2.35 17.39 3.50
CA ALA A 88 -1.71 16.49 4.45
C ALA A 88 -0.18 16.55 4.34
N LEU A 89 0.35 16.51 3.11
CA LEU A 89 1.80 16.59 2.90
C LEU A 89 2.36 17.95 3.32
N ASP A 90 1.65 19.05 3.03
CA ASP A 90 2.05 20.38 3.45
C ASP A 90 2.16 20.46 4.98
N GLU A 91 1.17 19.94 5.68
CA GLU A 91 1.14 19.92 7.13
C GLU A 91 2.28 19.08 7.71
N MET A 92 2.53 17.92 7.12
CA MET A 92 3.62 17.04 7.55
C MET A 92 4.98 17.69 7.34
N ARG A 93 5.20 18.33 6.17
CA ARG A 93 6.45 19.04 5.91
C ARG A 93 6.69 20.17 6.90
N ALA A 94 5.63 20.92 7.22
CA ALA A 94 5.74 22.00 8.19
C ALA A 94 6.14 21.51 9.58
N LYS A 95 5.80 20.28 9.91
CA LYS A 95 6.15 19.64 11.18
C LYS A 95 7.47 18.86 11.13
N GLY A 96 8.15 18.86 10.00
CA GLY A 96 9.44 18.18 9.84
C GLY A 96 9.33 16.66 9.71
N VAL A 97 8.16 16.14 9.33
CA VAL A 97 7.99 14.69 9.14
C VAL A 97 8.78 14.24 7.91
N PRO A 98 9.61 13.19 8.02
CA PRO A 98 10.35 12.68 6.87
C PRO A 98 9.40 11.97 5.90
N LEU A 99 9.40 12.40 4.64
CA LEU A 99 8.55 11.87 3.59
C LEU A 99 9.40 11.16 2.53
N LEU A 100 8.91 10.03 2.02
CA LEU A 100 9.52 9.40 0.85
C LEU A 100 9.07 10.10 -0.43
N ASP A 101 7.82 10.56 -0.47
CA ASP A 101 7.29 11.33 -1.59
C ASP A 101 7.01 12.75 -1.11
N GLN A 102 7.66 13.74 -1.70
CA GLN A 102 7.44 15.16 -1.37
C GLN A 102 6.17 15.69 -2.02
N VAL A 103 5.76 15.09 -3.12
CA VAL A 103 4.53 15.42 -3.85
C VAL A 103 3.80 14.13 -4.17
N PRO A 104 2.47 14.18 -4.33
CA PRO A 104 1.71 12.99 -4.72
C PRO A 104 2.16 12.41 -6.06
N ARG A 105 2.08 11.09 -6.17
CA ARG A 105 2.30 10.37 -7.42
C ARG A 105 1.09 9.48 -7.69
N LEU A 106 0.97 9.00 -8.93
CA LEU A 106 -0.11 8.10 -9.29
C LEU A 106 0.23 6.67 -8.85
N GLY A 107 -0.66 6.08 -8.07
CA GLY A 107 -0.57 4.68 -7.66
C GLY A 107 -1.46 3.80 -8.52
N ALA A 108 -1.69 2.58 -8.05
CA ALA A 108 -2.57 1.63 -8.71
C ALA A 108 -3.97 2.23 -8.91
N GLY A 109 -4.54 2.02 -10.11
CA GLY A 109 -5.85 2.54 -10.45
C GLY A 109 -5.92 4.03 -10.69
N GLY A 110 -4.78 4.72 -10.81
CA GLY A 110 -4.72 6.15 -11.06
C GLY A 110 -4.99 7.02 -9.83
N CYS A 111 -5.03 6.43 -8.65
CA CYS A 111 -5.21 7.17 -7.41
C CYS A 111 -3.96 7.97 -7.06
N ARG A 112 -4.15 9.12 -6.41
CA ARG A 112 -3.03 9.92 -5.91
C ARG A 112 -2.58 9.37 -4.58
N VAL A 113 -1.29 9.08 -4.45
CA VAL A 113 -0.71 8.48 -3.24
C VAL A 113 0.62 9.15 -2.89
N ALA A 114 1.04 8.99 -1.63
CA ALA A 114 2.37 9.39 -1.17
C ALA A 114 2.75 8.54 0.03
N PHE A 115 4.04 8.25 0.15
CA PHE A 115 4.56 7.45 1.26
C PHE A 115 5.29 8.33 2.28
N VAL A 116 5.04 8.05 3.55
CA VAL A 116 5.77 8.62 4.68
C VAL A 116 6.93 7.69 5.02
N HIS A 117 8.11 8.26 5.24
CA HIS A 117 9.26 7.45 5.64
C HIS A 117 8.98 6.76 6.98
N PRO A 118 9.35 5.48 7.14
CA PRO A 118 9.08 4.74 8.39
C PRO A 118 9.58 5.45 9.65
N LYS A 119 10.65 6.23 9.57
CA LYS A 119 11.15 7.01 10.72
C LYS A 119 10.13 8.01 11.25
N GLY A 120 9.21 8.45 10.41
CA GLY A 120 8.16 9.39 10.81
C GLY A 120 6.90 8.71 11.34
N ALA A 121 6.84 7.39 11.28
CA ALA A 121 5.64 6.64 11.62
C ALA A 121 5.95 5.41 12.49
N GLY A 122 6.91 5.54 13.38
CA GLY A 122 7.22 4.49 14.36
C GLY A 122 7.74 3.19 13.74
N GLY A 123 8.38 3.26 12.58
CA GLY A 123 8.89 2.08 11.90
C GLY A 123 7.92 1.47 10.89
N VAL A 124 6.75 2.06 10.72
CA VAL A 124 5.74 1.59 9.76
C VAL A 124 5.86 2.36 8.46
N LEU A 125 5.89 1.64 7.33
CA LEU A 125 5.77 2.28 6.03
C LEU A 125 4.29 2.66 5.85
N LEU A 126 4.02 3.95 5.89
CA LEU A 126 2.67 4.48 5.82
C LEU A 126 2.42 5.06 4.44
N GLU A 127 1.39 4.55 3.77
CA GLU A 127 0.91 5.10 2.51
C GLU A 127 -0.30 5.98 2.77
N LEU A 128 -0.35 7.14 2.14
CA LEU A 128 -1.51 8.01 2.16
C LEU A 128 -2.14 8.00 0.78
N LYS A 129 -3.43 7.78 0.72
CA LYS A 129 -4.19 7.74 -0.54
C LYS A 129 -5.28 8.77 -0.47
N GLU A 130 -5.38 9.60 -1.51
CA GLU A 130 -6.45 10.59 -1.59
C GLU A 130 -7.75 9.93 -1.99
N ARG A 131 -8.84 10.28 -1.33
CA ARG A 131 -10.16 9.76 -1.69
C ARG A 131 -10.55 10.23 -3.09
N GLU A 132 -11.33 9.41 -3.78
CA GLU A 132 -11.87 9.80 -5.07
C GLU A 132 -12.85 10.97 -4.89
N ARG A 133 -12.77 11.92 -5.81
CA ARG A 133 -13.68 13.04 -5.88
C ARG A 133 -14.56 12.87 -7.10
N THR A 134 -15.84 12.77 -6.88
CA THR A 134 -16.83 12.64 -7.94
C THR A 134 -17.48 13.98 -8.22
#